data_ec2a253f80be56d3071b529004280808
#
_entry.id   ec2a253f80be56d3071b529004280808
#
_cell.length_a   1.000
_cell.length_b   1.000
_cell.length_c   1.000
_cell.angle_alpha   90.00
_cell.angle_beta   90.00
_cell.angle_gamma   90.00
#
_symmetry.space_group_name_H-M   'P 1'
#
loop_
_entity.id
_entity.type
_entity.pdbx_description
1 polymer ?
#
loop_
_entity_poly.entity_id
_entity_poly.type
_entity_poly.pdbx_seq_one_letter_code
_entity_poly.pdbx_strand_id
1 'polypeptide(L)'
;MMTVYLPVNEALLTDYLKYLFPTEKGSSCLKVSGACSFGKLLIANITTSGHPVSVPEGDNVIKLHIPKQDCTQDLADKFLYFTKGSVCRLNAALKAVFDMDFHDYYQRGIDKGYQKKDIIDAFIISRKLCSVDPGDALHKRTYRHEQKKRLSRARYLARKANYIQESLDISGLNTIPQ
;
A
#
# COMPACT_ATOMS: atom_id res chain seq x y z
N MET A 1 -25.03 14.88 2.09
CA MET A 1 -23.97 13.99 2.62
C MET A 1 -23.04 13.67 1.46
N MET A 2 -21.75 14.00 1.54
CA MET A 2 -20.83 13.81 0.42
C MET A 2 -20.32 12.37 0.44
N THR A 3 -20.70 11.59 -0.57
CA THR A 3 -20.30 10.19 -0.69
C THR A 3 -19.68 9.92 -2.05
N VAL A 4 -18.66 9.06 -2.08
CA VAL A 4 -18.01 8.58 -3.30
C VAL A 4 -17.76 7.09 -3.19
N TYR A 5 -17.73 6.38 -4.30
CA TYR A 5 -17.53 4.93 -4.37
C TYR A 5 -16.15 4.61 -4.93
N LEU A 6 -15.40 3.77 -4.24
CA LEU A 6 -14.07 3.32 -4.65
C LEU A 6 -14.10 1.81 -4.92
N PRO A 7 -13.95 1.36 -6.16
CA PRO A 7 -13.67 -0.04 -6.46
C PRO A 7 -12.25 -0.41 -5.99
N VAL A 8 -12.14 -1.48 -5.20
CA VAL A 8 -10.86 -1.99 -4.70
C VAL A 8 -10.55 -3.33 -5.35
N ASN A 9 -9.33 -3.50 -5.85
CA ASN A 9 -8.98 -4.68 -6.65
C ASN A 9 -8.84 -5.98 -5.85
N GLU A 10 -8.49 -5.89 -4.57
CA GLU A 10 -8.20 -7.04 -3.71
C GLU A 10 -9.04 -6.97 -2.43
N ALA A 11 -9.67 -8.08 -2.02
CA ALA A 11 -10.44 -8.16 -0.77
C ALA A 11 -9.59 -7.82 0.46
N LEU A 12 -8.32 -8.22 0.46
CA LEU A 12 -7.34 -7.90 1.50
C LEU A 12 -7.15 -6.38 1.66
N LEU A 13 -7.08 -5.65 0.55
CA LEU A 13 -6.97 -4.18 0.57
C LEU A 13 -8.28 -3.51 1.00
N THR A 14 -9.41 -4.15 0.73
CA THR A 14 -10.73 -3.72 1.23
C THR A 14 -10.78 -3.74 2.76
N ASP A 15 -10.31 -4.83 3.37
CA ASP A 15 -10.25 -4.93 4.84
C ASP A 15 -9.25 -3.94 5.43
N TYR A 16 -8.11 -3.78 4.79
CA TYR A 16 -7.13 -2.79 5.21
C TYR A 16 -7.66 -1.35 5.12
N LEU A 17 -8.46 -1.04 4.11
CA LEU A 17 -9.13 0.26 3.99
C LEU A 17 -10.12 0.49 5.14
N LYS A 18 -10.87 -0.54 5.54
CA LYS A 18 -11.75 -0.49 6.72
C LYS A 18 -10.98 -0.30 8.03
N TYR A 19 -9.75 -0.82 8.11
CA TYR A 19 -8.85 -0.56 9.23
C TYR A 19 -8.37 0.90 9.26
N LEU A 20 -7.99 1.47 8.11
CA LEU A 20 -7.51 2.86 8.00
C LEU A 20 -8.59 3.89 8.32
N PHE A 21 -9.84 3.58 7.98
CA PHE A 21 -10.96 4.52 8.15
C PHE A 21 -12.08 3.88 8.97
N PRO A 22 -12.47 4.53 10.08
CA PRO A 22 -13.55 4.02 10.91
C PRO A 22 -14.86 4.03 10.14
N THR A 23 -15.69 3.02 10.37
CA THR A 23 -17.05 2.95 9.88
C THR A 23 -17.90 3.99 10.60
N GLU A 24 -18.72 4.71 9.87
CA GLU A 24 -19.68 5.64 10.47
C GLU A 24 -20.77 4.87 11.22
N LYS A 25 -21.09 5.32 12.44
CA LYS A 25 -22.10 4.64 13.28
C LYS A 25 -23.43 4.54 12.54
N GLY A 26 -23.95 3.30 12.39
CA GLY A 26 -25.23 3.04 11.72
C GLY A 26 -25.19 3.07 10.20
N SER A 27 -24.00 3.15 9.59
CA SER A 27 -23.81 3.18 8.13
C SER A 27 -22.75 2.20 7.70
N SER A 28 -22.84 1.68 6.47
CA SER A 28 -21.77 0.92 5.83
C SER A 28 -20.68 1.80 5.20
N CYS A 29 -20.74 3.13 5.42
CA CYS A 29 -19.79 4.08 4.86
C CYS A 29 -18.54 4.20 5.73
N LEU A 30 -17.37 4.25 5.10
CA LEU A 30 -16.11 4.57 5.78
C LEU A 30 -15.91 6.08 5.81
N LYS A 31 -15.61 6.64 6.98
CA LYS A 31 -15.36 8.07 7.14
C LYS A 31 -13.91 8.40 6.78
N VAL A 32 -13.69 9.02 5.64
CA VAL A 32 -12.36 9.44 5.20
C VAL A 32 -11.83 10.54 6.12
N SER A 33 -10.60 10.38 6.58
CA SER A 33 -9.91 11.39 7.39
C SER A 33 -8.82 12.08 6.56
N GLY A 34 -8.90 13.40 6.44
CA GLY A 34 -7.83 14.21 5.86
C GLY A 34 -6.55 14.30 6.70
N ALA A 35 -6.54 13.72 7.91
CA ALA A 35 -5.34 13.69 8.76
C ALA A 35 -4.27 12.70 8.25
N CYS A 36 -4.66 11.60 7.60
CA CYS A 36 -3.71 10.64 7.04
C CYS A 36 -3.38 10.93 5.58
N SER A 37 -2.18 10.56 5.16
CA SER A 37 -1.67 10.80 3.80
C SER A 37 -2.55 10.15 2.72
N PHE A 38 -3.03 8.93 2.97
CA PHE A 38 -3.92 8.24 2.04
C PHE A 38 -5.30 8.92 1.94
N GLY A 39 -5.83 9.45 3.04
CA GLY A 39 -7.07 10.22 3.03
C GLY A 39 -6.96 11.52 2.23
N LYS A 40 -5.83 12.24 2.35
CA LYS A 40 -5.53 13.41 1.51
C LYS A 40 -5.47 13.04 0.03
N LEU A 41 -4.84 11.91 -0.29
CA LEU A 41 -4.75 11.41 -1.67
C LEU A 41 -6.13 11.05 -2.23
N LEU A 42 -7.00 10.42 -1.43
CA LEU A 42 -8.39 10.15 -1.81
C LEU A 42 -9.11 11.45 -2.18
N ILE A 43 -9.08 12.44 -1.29
CA ILE A 43 -9.76 13.73 -1.49
C ILE A 43 -9.23 14.43 -2.74
N ALA A 44 -7.93 14.46 -2.96
CA ALA A 44 -7.28 15.10 -4.11
C ALA A 44 -7.61 14.44 -5.46
N ASN A 45 -8.05 13.17 -5.46
CA ASN A 45 -8.41 12.44 -6.68
C ASN A 45 -9.93 12.43 -6.97
N ILE A 46 -10.74 13.11 -6.15
CA ILE A 46 -12.18 13.22 -6.38
C ILE A 46 -12.42 14.12 -7.60
N THR A 47 -13.30 13.67 -8.46
CA THR A 47 -13.83 14.43 -9.60
C THR A 47 -15.30 14.74 -9.33
N THR A 48 -15.76 15.88 -9.78
CA THR A 48 -17.16 16.34 -9.62
C THR A 48 -17.91 16.30 -10.94
N SER A 49 -19.23 16.01 -10.84
CA SER A 49 -20.16 16.08 -11.97
C SER A 49 -21.39 16.89 -11.57
N GLY A 50 -21.97 17.63 -12.51
CA GLY A 50 -23.27 18.28 -12.36
C GLY A 50 -24.46 17.32 -12.53
N HIS A 51 -24.20 16.09 -13.00
CA HIS A 51 -25.21 15.05 -13.22
C HIS A 51 -24.95 13.83 -12.36
N PRO A 52 -26.00 13.05 -12.03
CA PRO A 52 -25.82 11.77 -11.32
C PRO A 52 -24.83 10.86 -12.02
N VAL A 53 -23.92 10.27 -11.24
CA VAL A 53 -22.93 9.30 -11.74
C VAL A 53 -23.36 7.91 -11.32
N SER A 54 -23.26 6.94 -12.23
CA SER A 54 -23.55 5.54 -11.94
C SER A 54 -22.62 5.00 -10.86
N VAL A 55 -23.17 4.24 -9.92
CA VAL A 55 -22.39 3.54 -8.92
C VAL A 55 -21.62 2.42 -9.60
N PRO A 56 -20.31 2.27 -9.37
CA PRO A 56 -19.56 1.15 -9.90
C PRO A 56 -20.16 -0.19 -9.41
N GLU A 57 -20.21 -1.18 -10.28
CA GLU A 57 -20.62 -2.54 -9.93
C GLU A 57 -19.40 -3.36 -9.47
N GLY A 58 -19.60 -4.30 -8.54
CA GLY A 58 -18.56 -5.22 -8.07
C GLY A 58 -18.64 -5.49 -6.58
N ASP A 59 -18.08 -6.64 -6.15
CA ASP A 59 -18.13 -7.12 -4.77
C ASP A 59 -17.27 -6.28 -3.80
N ASN A 60 -16.23 -5.63 -4.31
CA ASN A 60 -15.27 -4.87 -3.53
C ASN A 60 -15.42 -3.35 -3.73
N VAL A 61 -16.65 -2.86 -3.89
CA VAL A 61 -16.92 -1.43 -3.99
C VAL A 61 -17.16 -0.86 -2.59
N ILE A 62 -16.33 0.09 -2.19
CA ILE A 62 -16.39 0.71 -0.87
C ILE A 62 -17.03 2.09 -0.98
N LYS A 63 -18.05 2.32 -0.16
CA LYS A 63 -18.68 3.63 0.00
C LYS A 63 -17.90 4.46 1.01
N LEU A 64 -17.41 5.61 0.56
CA LEU A 64 -16.62 6.55 1.35
C LEU A 64 -17.43 7.79 1.65
N HIS A 65 -17.42 8.22 2.91
CA HIS A 65 -17.96 9.51 3.35
C HIS A 65 -16.83 10.55 3.40
N ILE A 66 -16.98 11.61 2.64
CA ILE A 66 -16.03 12.72 2.62
C ILE A 66 -16.50 13.78 3.63
N PRO A 67 -15.70 14.12 4.64
CA PRO A 67 -16.07 15.14 5.62
C PRO A 67 -16.16 16.52 4.96
N LYS A 68 -17.06 17.36 5.44
CA LYS A 68 -17.07 18.78 5.10
C LYS A 68 -15.89 19.46 5.80
N GLN A 69 -14.99 20.00 5.02
CA GLN A 69 -13.84 20.80 5.45
C GLN A 69 -13.71 21.97 4.47
N ASP A 70 -12.93 22.97 4.79
CA ASP A 70 -12.73 24.14 3.91
C ASP A 70 -12.29 23.74 2.51
N CYS A 71 -11.40 22.74 2.41
CA CYS A 71 -10.91 22.20 1.13
C CYS A 71 -11.93 21.32 0.36
N THR A 72 -13.08 21.00 0.96
CA THR A 72 -14.14 20.16 0.34
C THR A 72 -15.47 20.87 0.23
N GLN A 73 -15.54 22.16 0.58
CA GLN A 73 -16.79 22.91 0.61
C GLN A 73 -17.43 23.01 -0.79
N ASP A 74 -16.60 23.20 -1.82
CA ASP A 74 -17.04 23.28 -3.22
C ASP A 74 -17.58 21.96 -3.80
N LEU A 75 -17.42 20.87 -3.05
CA LEU A 75 -17.90 19.53 -3.44
C LEU A 75 -19.33 19.25 -2.97
N ALA A 76 -19.89 20.10 -2.07
CA ALA A 76 -21.10 19.78 -1.31
C ALA A 76 -22.36 19.57 -2.16
N ASP A 77 -22.48 20.30 -3.27
CA ASP A 77 -23.66 20.31 -4.15
C ASP A 77 -23.44 19.59 -5.47
N LYS A 78 -22.38 18.76 -5.56
CA LYS A 78 -22.00 18.04 -6.77
C LYS A 78 -22.00 16.54 -6.53
N PHE A 79 -22.17 15.79 -7.64
CA PHE A 79 -21.97 14.33 -7.64
C PHE A 79 -20.49 14.01 -7.68
N LEU A 80 -20.04 13.16 -6.75
CA LEU A 80 -18.62 12.83 -6.58
C LEU A 80 -18.33 11.45 -7.18
N TYR A 81 -17.22 11.35 -7.91
CA TYR A 81 -16.76 10.09 -8.47
C TYR A 81 -15.24 10.05 -8.64
N PHE A 82 -14.71 8.87 -8.87
CA PHE A 82 -13.32 8.67 -9.29
C PHE A 82 -13.27 8.27 -10.76
N THR A 83 -12.40 8.91 -11.53
CA THR A 83 -12.12 8.47 -12.91
C THR A 83 -11.41 7.11 -12.89
N LYS A 84 -11.47 6.35 -14.00
CA LYS A 84 -10.73 5.07 -14.12
C LYS A 84 -9.24 5.22 -13.80
N GLY A 85 -8.60 6.29 -14.26
CA GLY A 85 -7.20 6.59 -13.97
C GLY A 85 -6.97 6.88 -12.49
N SER A 86 -7.89 7.60 -11.82
CA SER A 86 -7.82 7.83 -10.36
C SER A 86 -7.99 6.54 -9.57
N VAL A 87 -8.93 5.68 -9.94
CA VAL A 87 -9.12 4.35 -9.32
C VAL A 87 -7.84 3.51 -9.41
N CYS A 88 -7.19 3.47 -10.57
CA CYS A 88 -5.94 2.74 -10.75
C CYS A 88 -4.83 3.28 -9.83
N ARG A 89 -4.63 4.60 -9.80
CA ARG A 89 -3.64 5.25 -8.92
C ARG A 89 -3.93 5.04 -7.44
N LEU A 90 -5.19 5.14 -7.02
CA LEU A 90 -5.60 4.94 -5.63
C LEU A 90 -5.40 3.50 -5.18
N ASN A 91 -5.72 2.50 -6.02
CA ASN A 91 -5.44 1.10 -5.72
C ASN A 91 -3.94 0.82 -5.62
N ALA A 92 -3.12 1.38 -6.51
CA ALA A 92 -1.66 1.26 -6.45
C ALA A 92 -1.10 1.91 -5.17
N ALA A 93 -1.59 3.10 -4.80
CA ALA A 93 -1.19 3.79 -3.58
C ALA A 93 -1.63 3.03 -2.32
N LEU A 94 -2.86 2.51 -2.28
CA LEU A 94 -3.36 1.71 -1.17
C LEU A 94 -2.50 0.46 -0.96
N LYS A 95 -2.15 -0.21 -2.04
CA LYS A 95 -1.25 -1.37 -2.01
C LYS A 95 0.14 -1.00 -1.48
N ALA A 96 0.70 0.13 -1.93
CA ALA A 96 1.99 0.60 -1.45
C ALA A 96 1.96 0.91 0.06
N VAL A 97 0.93 1.60 0.54
CA VAL A 97 0.75 1.90 1.97
C VAL A 97 0.62 0.62 2.79
N PHE A 98 -0.17 -0.34 2.31
CA PHE A 98 -0.30 -1.65 2.93
C PHE A 98 1.04 -2.41 2.99
N ASP A 99 1.77 -2.46 1.87
CA ASP A 99 3.06 -3.15 1.80
C ASP A 99 4.09 -2.49 2.74
N MET A 100 4.10 -1.17 2.85
CA MET A 100 4.97 -0.44 3.79
C MET A 100 4.62 -0.77 5.25
N ASP A 101 3.34 -0.67 5.65
CA ASP A 101 2.90 -0.98 7.01
C ASP A 101 3.21 -2.43 7.38
N PHE A 102 2.94 -3.37 6.47
CA PHE A 102 3.23 -4.77 6.69
C PHE A 102 4.72 -5.06 6.83
N HIS A 103 5.56 -4.52 5.94
CA HIS A 103 7.01 -4.74 6.00
C HIS A 103 7.64 -4.11 7.25
N ASP A 104 7.20 -2.92 7.64
CA ASP A 104 7.67 -2.26 8.84
C ASP A 104 7.28 -3.05 10.12
N TYR A 105 6.02 -3.52 10.17
CA TYR A 105 5.56 -4.39 11.25
C TYR A 105 6.34 -5.70 11.32
N TYR A 106 6.52 -6.34 10.15
CA TYR A 106 7.24 -7.61 10.02
C TYR A 106 8.71 -7.48 10.44
N GLN A 107 9.41 -6.44 9.96
CA GLN A 107 10.80 -6.22 10.32
C GLN A 107 10.98 -5.99 11.82
N ARG A 108 10.13 -5.16 12.43
CA ARG A 108 10.13 -4.95 13.89
C ARG A 108 9.90 -6.24 14.68
N GLY A 109 9.06 -7.14 14.17
CA GLY A 109 8.85 -8.45 14.77
C GLY A 109 10.10 -9.33 14.68
N ILE A 110 10.76 -9.38 13.54
CA ILE A 110 12.02 -10.11 13.34
C ILE A 110 13.12 -9.57 14.24
N ASP A 111 13.26 -8.25 14.35
CA ASP A 111 14.29 -7.61 15.18
C ASP A 111 14.10 -7.92 16.68
N LYS A 112 12.85 -8.20 17.09
CA LYS A 112 12.52 -8.66 18.46
C LYS A 112 12.62 -10.18 18.65
N GLY A 113 12.98 -10.93 17.62
CA GLY A 113 13.16 -12.38 17.68
C GLY A 113 11.88 -13.23 17.62
N TYR A 114 10.73 -12.63 17.24
CA TYR A 114 9.49 -13.39 17.06
C TYR A 114 9.54 -14.30 15.84
N GLN A 115 8.76 -15.39 15.88
CA GLN A 115 8.64 -16.29 14.72
C GLN A 115 7.84 -15.61 13.60
N LYS A 116 8.23 -15.91 12.34
CA LYS A 116 7.60 -15.33 11.15
C LYS A 116 6.08 -15.53 11.11
N LYS A 117 5.61 -16.71 11.50
CA LYS A 117 4.19 -17.04 11.54
C LYS A 117 3.46 -16.16 12.56
N ASP A 118 3.97 -16.05 13.78
CA ASP A 118 3.35 -15.27 14.85
C ASP A 118 3.26 -13.78 14.50
N ILE A 119 4.28 -13.25 13.80
CA ILE A 119 4.27 -11.86 13.32
C ILE A 119 3.15 -11.65 12.30
N ILE A 120 2.96 -12.58 11.37
CA ILE A 120 1.91 -12.50 10.34
C ILE A 120 0.54 -12.60 10.99
N ASP A 121 0.33 -13.56 11.90
CA ASP A 121 -0.93 -13.75 12.61
C ASP A 121 -1.27 -12.51 13.46
N ALA A 122 -0.28 -11.96 14.16
CA ALA A 122 -0.45 -10.73 14.94
C ALA A 122 -0.80 -9.53 14.05
N PHE A 123 -0.20 -9.41 12.86
CA PHE A 123 -0.55 -8.37 11.90
C PHE A 123 -2.00 -8.49 11.41
N ILE A 124 -2.42 -9.71 11.02
CA ILE A 124 -3.79 -10.00 10.59
C ILE A 124 -4.80 -9.56 11.64
N ILE A 125 -4.57 -9.98 12.90
CA ILE A 125 -5.45 -9.64 14.03
C ILE A 125 -5.45 -8.13 14.29
N SER A 126 -4.27 -7.50 14.33
CA SER A 126 -4.14 -6.07 14.64
C SER A 126 -4.76 -5.16 13.58
N ARG A 127 -4.78 -5.58 12.32
CA ARG A 127 -5.37 -4.84 11.20
C ARG A 127 -6.77 -5.33 10.83
N LYS A 128 -7.33 -6.31 11.58
CA LYS A 128 -8.68 -6.90 11.40
C LYS A 128 -8.90 -7.38 9.96
N LEU A 129 -7.90 -8.07 9.40
CA LEU A 129 -7.98 -8.60 8.05
C LEU A 129 -8.82 -9.89 8.08
N CYS A 130 -10.03 -9.81 7.53
CA CYS A 130 -11.01 -10.90 7.55
C CYS A 130 -11.22 -11.57 6.20
N SER A 131 -10.51 -11.11 5.16
CA SER A 131 -10.59 -11.69 3.82
C SER A 131 -10.13 -13.15 3.80
N VAL A 132 -10.63 -13.90 2.82
CA VAL A 132 -10.30 -15.32 2.65
C VAL A 132 -8.77 -15.48 2.54
N ASP A 133 -8.20 -16.26 3.46
CA ASP A 133 -6.78 -16.63 3.54
C ASP A 133 -5.77 -15.46 3.48
N PRO A 134 -5.88 -14.46 4.39
CA PRO A 134 -4.90 -13.36 4.43
C PRO A 134 -3.49 -13.87 4.78
N GLY A 135 -3.37 -14.98 5.53
CA GLY A 135 -2.09 -15.56 5.93
C GLY A 135 -1.27 -15.99 4.71
N ASP A 136 -1.85 -16.74 3.79
CA ASP A 136 -1.18 -17.24 2.59
C ASP A 136 -0.71 -16.10 1.67
N ALA A 137 -1.54 -15.07 1.52
CA ALA A 137 -1.19 -13.88 0.74
C ALA A 137 0.01 -13.13 1.36
N LEU A 138 0.06 -13.01 2.69
CA LEU A 138 1.15 -12.35 3.41
C LEU A 138 2.43 -13.18 3.40
N HIS A 139 2.35 -14.51 3.57
CA HIS A 139 3.51 -15.39 3.41
C HIS A 139 4.15 -15.30 2.03
N LYS A 140 3.36 -15.26 0.96
CA LYS A 140 3.86 -15.07 -0.40
C LYS A 140 4.54 -13.69 -0.58
N ARG A 141 4.02 -12.65 0.06
CA ARG A 141 4.62 -11.30 0.04
C ARG A 141 5.97 -11.25 0.76
N THR A 142 6.10 -11.85 1.96
CA THR A 142 7.38 -11.93 2.69
C THR A 142 8.43 -12.69 1.91
N TYR A 143 8.09 -13.85 1.34
CA TYR A 143 9.01 -14.64 0.53
C TYR A 143 9.54 -13.86 -0.67
N ARG A 144 8.66 -13.22 -1.43
CA ARG A 144 9.06 -12.40 -2.60
C ARG A 144 9.96 -11.22 -2.21
N HIS A 145 9.67 -10.57 -1.09
CA HIS A 145 10.50 -9.48 -0.58
C HIS A 145 11.89 -9.96 -0.15
N GLU A 146 11.97 -11.04 0.62
CA GLU A 146 13.24 -11.64 1.03
C GLU A 146 14.07 -12.10 -0.19
N GLN A 147 13.44 -12.73 -1.18
CA GLN A 147 14.09 -13.13 -2.42
C GLN A 147 14.67 -11.94 -3.18
N LYS A 148 13.89 -10.84 -3.33
CA LYS A 148 14.35 -9.61 -3.96
C LYS A 148 15.53 -8.99 -3.23
N LYS A 149 15.49 -8.96 -1.89
CA LYS A 149 16.59 -8.46 -1.04
C LYS A 149 17.86 -9.30 -1.20
N ARG A 150 17.74 -10.63 -1.22
CA ARG A 150 18.87 -11.57 -1.47
C ARG A 150 19.49 -11.33 -2.83
N LEU A 151 18.68 -11.23 -3.89
CA LEU A 151 19.17 -11.00 -5.26
C LEU A 151 19.86 -9.63 -5.39
N SER A 152 19.29 -8.59 -4.79
CA SER A 152 19.90 -7.25 -4.76
C SER A 152 21.27 -7.26 -4.06
N ARG A 153 21.37 -7.95 -2.91
CA ARG A 153 22.62 -8.11 -2.16
C ARG A 153 23.66 -8.90 -2.96
N ALA A 154 23.24 -10.00 -3.61
CA ALA A 154 24.13 -10.81 -4.45
C ALA A 154 24.69 -9.99 -5.62
N ARG A 155 23.85 -9.19 -6.30
CA ARG A 155 24.30 -8.28 -7.38
C ARG A 155 25.26 -7.22 -6.88
N TYR A 156 25.01 -6.64 -5.71
CA TYR A 156 25.92 -5.67 -5.09
C TYR A 156 27.28 -6.29 -4.80
N LEU A 157 27.30 -7.48 -4.20
CA LEU A 157 28.55 -8.21 -3.88
C LEU A 157 29.34 -8.59 -5.15
N ALA A 158 28.64 -9.04 -6.21
CA ALA A 158 29.27 -9.35 -7.48
C ALA A 158 29.94 -8.11 -8.11
N ARG A 159 29.23 -6.95 -8.12
CA ARG A 159 29.82 -5.68 -8.60
C ARG A 159 31.05 -5.27 -7.80
N LYS A 160 30.97 -5.41 -6.47
CA LYS A 160 32.09 -5.08 -5.57
C LYS A 160 33.29 -6.01 -5.83
N ALA A 161 33.05 -7.30 -6.02
CA ALA A 161 34.11 -8.26 -6.33
C ALA A 161 34.79 -7.95 -7.67
N ASN A 162 34.02 -7.64 -8.73
CA ASN A 162 34.57 -7.25 -10.02
C ASN A 162 35.41 -5.98 -9.92
N TYR A 163 34.92 -4.94 -9.20
CA TYR A 163 35.67 -3.71 -8.98
C TYR A 163 37.01 -3.96 -8.27
N ILE A 164 37.02 -4.83 -7.24
CA ILE A 164 38.27 -5.18 -6.54
C ILE A 164 39.20 -5.94 -7.47
N GLN A 165 38.70 -6.90 -8.25
CA GLN A 165 39.50 -7.65 -9.20
C GLN A 165 40.14 -6.73 -10.26
N GLU A 166 39.35 -5.85 -10.88
CA GLU A 166 39.87 -4.87 -11.84
C GLU A 166 40.94 -3.98 -11.23
N SER A 167 40.76 -3.52 -9.99
CA SER A 167 41.76 -2.69 -9.30
C SER A 167 43.06 -3.43 -8.98
N LEU A 168 42.98 -4.73 -8.67
CA LEU A 168 44.16 -5.58 -8.46
C LEU A 168 44.89 -5.88 -9.78
N ASP A 169 44.16 -6.13 -10.85
CA ASP A 169 44.75 -6.39 -12.18
C ASP A 169 45.51 -5.15 -12.72
N ILE A 170 44.95 -3.95 -12.51
CA ILE A 170 45.61 -2.67 -12.87
C ILE A 170 46.88 -2.46 -12.04
N SER A 171 46.85 -2.79 -10.73
CA SER A 171 48.06 -2.65 -9.89
C SER A 171 49.15 -3.67 -10.23
N GLY A 172 48.77 -4.86 -10.76
CA GLY A 172 49.70 -5.88 -11.24
C GLY A 172 50.48 -5.50 -12.53
N LEU A 173 49.85 -4.69 -13.38
CA LEU A 173 50.48 -4.21 -14.64
C LEU A 173 51.57 -3.12 -14.43
N ASN A 174 51.60 -2.48 -13.28
CA ASN A 174 52.61 -1.45 -12.95
C ASN A 174 53.89 -1.98 -12.32
N THR A 175 54.04 -3.29 -12.19
CA THR A 175 55.27 -3.97 -11.71
C THR A 175 55.98 -4.69 -12.86
N ILE A 176 56.38 -3.98 -13.93
CA ILE A 176 57.40 -4.46 -14.85
C ILE A 176 58.76 -4.03 -14.27
N PRO A 177 59.63 -4.93 -13.82
CA PRO A 177 60.95 -4.58 -13.38
C PRO A 177 61.77 -4.09 -14.58
N GLN A 178 62.44 -2.94 -14.42
CA GLN A 178 63.51 -2.50 -15.31
C GLN A 178 64.72 -3.40 -15.24
#